data_01cb2b34d427775219869ecb24c4b9bd
#
_entry.id   01cb2b34d427775219869ecb24c4b9bd
#
_cell.length_a   1.000
_cell.length_b   1.000
_cell.length_c   1.000
_cell.angle_alpha   90.00
_cell.angle_beta   90.00
_cell.angle_gamma   90.00
#
_symmetry.space_group_name_H-M   'P 1'
#
loop_
_entity.id
_entity.type
_entity.pdbx_description
1 polymer ?
#
loop_
_entity_poly.entity_id
_entity_poly.type
_entity_poly.pdbx_seq_one_letter_code
_entity_poly.pdbx_strand_id
1 'polypeptide(L)'
;MAQLNISDKPVSNIPALPAGTYPGVISAIWDVGIQINDYDKANIKHVHQVLVRVEVGKVIEVEGDFKGKRYAPIAWVTVPKSYSDLSNLVKLANAANGRTMTANEFSAFDTDTLIGKNIVVSVGHTTGGKAKITGYSAAMEGMPVLVPELTPEVPEWVQKVASEAVNANAPVQQNAPAPESDLPF
;
A
#
# COMPACT_ATOMS: atom_id res chain seq x y z
N MET A 1 8.91 30.47 -28.28
CA MET A 1 8.08 29.25 -28.30
C MET A 1 8.55 28.35 -27.17
N ALA A 2 7.70 28.11 -26.16
CA ALA A 2 8.05 27.22 -25.06
C ALA A 2 7.83 25.77 -25.53
N GLN A 3 8.88 24.97 -25.54
CA GLN A 3 8.76 23.53 -25.74
C GLN A 3 8.20 22.92 -24.46
N LEU A 4 6.99 22.40 -24.53
CA LEU A 4 6.43 21.54 -23.52
C LEU A 4 7.18 20.19 -23.58
N ASN A 5 8.12 19.99 -22.67
CA ASN A 5 8.67 18.66 -22.40
C ASN A 5 7.58 17.82 -21.73
N ILE A 6 6.77 17.18 -22.54
CA ILE A 6 5.91 16.08 -22.09
C ILE A 6 6.88 14.92 -21.84
N SER A 7 7.22 14.65 -20.58
CA SER A 7 7.95 13.45 -20.24
C SER A 7 7.04 12.26 -20.56
N ASP A 8 7.37 11.52 -21.60
CA ASP A 8 6.78 10.21 -21.90
C ASP A 8 7.13 9.27 -20.73
N LYS A 9 6.29 9.27 -19.70
CA LYS A 9 6.30 8.17 -18.76
C LYS A 9 5.85 6.95 -19.57
N PRO A 10 6.64 5.86 -19.60
CA PRO A 10 6.21 4.66 -20.27
C PRO A 10 4.86 4.24 -19.70
N VAL A 11 3.83 4.35 -20.49
CA VAL A 11 2.49 3.87 -20.12
C VAL A 11 2.64 2.36 -20.05
N SER A 12 2.56 1.81 -18.85
CA SER A 12 2.50 0.36 -18.68
C SER A 12 1.25 -0.14 -19.39
N ASN A 13 1.43 -0.89 -20.48
CA ASN A 13 0.34 -1.52 -21.24
C ASN A 13 -0.32 -2.69 -20.47
N ILE A 14 0.04 -2.89 -19.22
CA ILE A 14 -0.56 -3.91 -18.37
C ILE A 14 -1.93 -3.41 -17.93
N PRO A 15 -3.03 -4.11 -18.25
CA PRO A 15 -4.35 -3.74 -17.79
C PRO A 15 -4.40 -3.83 -16.26
N ALA A 16 -5.22 -3.00 -15.63
CA ALA A 16 -5.45 -3.10 -14.20
C ALA A 16 -6.00 -4.49 -13.85
N LEU A 17 -5.58 -5.04 -12.71
CA LEU A 17 -6.17 -6.28 -12.20
C LEU A 17 -7.69 -6.10 -12.08
N PRO A 18 -8.52 -6.94 -12.69
CA PRO A 18 -9.97 -6.82 -12.62
C PRO A 18 -10.46 -6.84 -11.17
N ALA A 19 -11.60 -6.17 -10.92
CA ALA A 19 -12.26 -6.27 -9.62
C ALA A 19 -12.70 -7.72 -9.36
N GLY A 20 -12.56 -8.17 -8.12
CA GLY A 20 -12.88 -9.55 -7.75
C GLY A 20 -12.17 -9.98 -6.47
N THR A 21 -12.30 -11.26 -6.18
CA THR A 21 -11.66 -11.90 -5.02
C THR A 21 -10.65 -12.92 -5.51
N TYR A 22 -9.43 -12.84 -4.99
CA TYR A 22 -8.31 -13.65 -5.47
C TYR A 22 -7.55 -14.29 -4.32
N PRO A 23 -7.13 -15.56 -4.48
CA PRO A 23 -6.07 -16.11 -3.64
C PRO A 23 -4.80 -15.30 -3.87
N GLY A 24 -4.06 -15.03 -2.80
CA GLY A 24 -2.83 -14.25 -2.86
C GLY A 24 -1.81 -14.72 -1.86
N VAL A 25 -0.56 -14.36 -2.08
CA VAL A 25 0.54 -14.54 -1.13
C VAL A 25 1.20 -13.20 -0.87
N ILE A 26 1.46 -12.90 0.38
CA ILE A 26 2.18 -11.67 0.76
C ILE A 26 3.64 -11.87 0.36
N SER A 27 4.12 -11.12 -0.62
CA SER A 27 5.47 -11.27 -1.16
C SER A 27 6.47 -10.24 -0.64
N ALA A 28 6.01 -9.12 -0.11
CA ALA A 28 6.85 -8.14 0.56
C ALA A 28 6.03 -7.21 1.46
N ILE A 29 6.67 -6.71 2.50
CA ILE A 29 6.17 -5.61 3.34
C ILE A 29 7.33 -4.65 3.53
N TRP A 30 7.10 -3.37 3.25
CA TRP A 30 8.12 -2.33 3.38
C TRP A 30 7.62 -1.23 4.29
N ASP A 31 8.35 -0.98 5.36
CA ASP A 31 8.08 0.17 6.22
C ASP A 31 8.57 1.44 5.52
N VAL A 32 7.66 2.36 5.26
CA VAL A 32 7.97 3.64 4.62
C VAL A 32 7.91 4.81 5.61
N GLY A 33 7.82 4.49 6.90
CA GLY A 33 7.85 5.48 7.97
C GLY A 33 6.60 6.36 8.02
N ILE A 34 6.78 7.55 8.57
CA ILE A 34 5.68 8.50 8.77
C ILE A 34 5.51 9.33 7.51
N GLN A 35 4.33 9.22 6.90
CA GLN A 35 3.94 9.94 5.70
C GLN A 35 2.96 11.08 6.03
N ILE A 36 3.05 12.15 5.27
CA ILE A 36 2.11 13.25 5.35
C ILE A 36 0.87 12.88 4.53
N ASN A 37 -0.27 12.85 5.18
CA ASN A 37 -1.57 12.74 4.52
C ASN A 37 -2.21 14.11 4.48
N ASP A 38 -2.13 14.77 3.33
CA ASP A 38 -2.63 16.11 3.05
C ASP A 38 -3.89 16.11 2.15
N TYR A 39 -4.54 14.96 2.03
CA TYR A 39 -5.77 14.82 1.24
C TYR A 39 -6.85 15.83 1.68
N ASP A 40 -6.96 16.03 2.99
CA ASP A 40 -7.71 17.13 3.59
C ASP A 40 -6.71 18.21 4.03
N LYS A 41 -6.58 19.26 3.23
CA LYS A 41 -5.64 20.37 3.48
C LYS A 41 -5.93 21.12 4.79
N ALA A 42 -7.18 21.05 5.28
CA ALA A 42 -7.56 21.62 6.57
C ALA A 42 -7.17 20.72 7.76
N ASN A 43 -6.84 19.46 7.50
CA ASN A 43 -6.56 18.47 8.54
C ASN A 43 -5.42 17.53 8.12
N ILE A 44 -4.22 18.09 7.98
CA ILE A 44 -3.02 17.34 7.63
C ILE A 44 -2.70 16.36 8.76
N LYS A 45 -2.52 15.08 8.41
CA LYS A 45 -2.20 14.01 9.37
C LYS A 45 -0.86 13.40 9.06
N HIS A 46 -0.10 13.12 10.11
CA HIS A 46 1.10 12.31 10.04
C HIS A 46 0.71 10.87 10.38
N VAL A 47 0.89 9.96 9.43
CA VAL A 47 0.50 8.56 9.57
C VAL A 47 1.67 7.65 9.27
N HIS A 48 1.97 6.72 10.17
CA HIS A 48 2.93 5.66 9.91
C HIS A 48 2.32 4.66 8.93
N GLN A 49 3.03 4.37 7.85
CA GLN A 49 2.54 3.50 6.79
C GLN A 49 3.54 2.41 6.43
N VAL A 50 2.99 1.29 6.03
CA VAL A 50 3.72 0.20 5.37
C VAL A 50 3.11 -0.03 3.98
N LEU A 51 3.94 -0.47 3.06
CA LEU A 51 3.51 -0.95 1.74
C LEU A 51 3.49 -2.45 1.76
N VAL A 52 2.38 -3.03 1.38
CA VAL A 52 2.18 -4.49 1.33
C VAL A 52 1.98 -4.91 -0.11
N ARG A 53 2.89 -5.73 -0.65
CA ARG A 53 2.75 -6.33 -1.97
C ARG A 53 2.16 -7.72 -1.83
N VAL A 54 1.08 -7.96 -2.56
CA VAL A 54 0.42 -9.27 -2.61
C VAL A 54 0.45 -9.78 -4.04
N GLU A 55 1.08 -10.91 -4.27
CA GLU A 55 0.99 -11.61 -5.54
C GLU A 55 -0.30 -12.43 -5.57
N VAL A 56 -1.14 -12.20 -6.57
CA VAL A 56 -2.42 -12.90 -6.69
C VAL A 56 -2.35 -14.03 -7.70
N GLY A 57 -3.24 -15.02 -7.58
CA GLY A 57 -3.25 -16.20 -8.45
C GLY A 57 -3.61 -15.92 -9.92
N LYS A 58 -3.97 -14.68 -10.26
CA LYS A 58 -4.24 -14.28 -11.64
C LYS A 58 -2.97 -13.82 -12.35
N VAL A 59 -2.76 -14.34 -13.57
CA VAL A 59 -1.63 -13.98 -14.42
C VAL A 59 -2.00 -12.90 -15.44
N ILE A 60 -0.98 -12.16 -15.88
CA ILE A 60 -1.09 -11.17 -16.95
C ILE A 60 -1.09 -11.90 -18.29
N GLU A 61 -2.16 -11.76 -19.06
CA GLU A 61 -2.36 -12.46 -20.34
C GLU A 61 -1.99 -11.60 -21.55
N VAL A 62 -1.80 -10.30 -21.34
CA VAL A 62 -1.46 -9.34 -22.41
C VAL A 62 -0.02 -9.56 -22.88
N GLU A 63 0.17 -9.51 -24.21
CA GLU A 63 1.51 -9.62 -24.81
C GLU A 63 2.46 -8.55 -24.29
N GLY A 64 3.68 -8.96 -23.98
CA GLY A 64 4.75 -8.10 -23.47
C GLY A 64 5.61 -8.78 -22.41
N ASP A 65 6.54 -8.04 -21.84
CA ASP A 65 7.55 -8.52 -20.88
C ASP A 65 6.96 -9.12 -19.59
N PHE A 66 5.70 -8.84 -19.30
CA PHE A 66 5.00 -9.29 -18.09
C PHE A 66 4.00 -10.43 -18.36
N LYS A 67 3.86 -10.89 -19.60
CA LYS A 67 2.98 -12.02 -19.92
C LYS A 67 3.35 -13.26 -19.10
N GLY A 68 2.35 -13.89 -18.51
CA GLY A 68 2.51 -15.07 -17.67
C GLY A 68 2.97 -14.77 -16.22
N LYS A 69 3.37 -13.54 -15.91
CA LYS A 69 3.66 -13.14 -14.52
C LYS A 69 2.38 -12.86 -13.75
N ARG A 70 2.40 -13.07 -12.44
CA ARG A 70 1.26 -12.75 -11.59
C ARG A 70 1.08 -11.25 -11.44
N TYR A 71 -0.18 -10.83 -11.28
CA TYR A 71 -0.44 -9.49 -10.77
C TYR A 71 0.04 -9.38 -9.33
N ALA A 72 0.67 -8.25 -9.01
CA ALA A 72 1.22 -7.98 -7.69
C ALA A 72 0.82 -6.58 -7.19
N PRO A 73 -0.47 -6.37 -6.88
CA PRO A 73 -0.93 -5.08 -6.36
C PRO A 73 -0.23 -4.75 -5.04
N ILE A 74 0.01 -3.45 -4.84
CA ILE A 74 0.61 -2.91 -3.63
C ILE A 74 -0.44 -2.06 -2.91
N ALA A 75 -0.62 -2.34 -1.63
CA ALA A 75 -1.52 -1.59 -0.76
C ALA A 75 -0.73 -0.71 0.19
N TRP A 76 -1.19 0.53 0.36
CA TRP A 76 -0.79 1.40 1.46
C TRP A 76 -1.60 1.03 2.70
N VAL A 77 -0.93 0.65 3.76
CA VAL A 77 -1.56 0.20 4.99
C VAL A 77 -1.06 1.06 6.15
N THR A 78 -1.98 1.69 6.86
CA THR A 78 -1.64 2.50 8.03
C THR A 78 -1.33 1.61 9.22
N VAL A 79 -0.21 1.87 9.89
CA VAL A 79 0.14 1.26 11.18
C VAL A 79 -0.68 1.98 12.26
N PRO A 80 -1.60 1.30 12.95
CA PRO A 80 -2.43 1.93 13.95
C PRO A 80 -1.62 2.23 15.22
N LYS A 81 -1.95 3.33 15.89
CA LYS A 81 -1.33 3.69 17.19
C LYS A 81 -1.78 2.77 18.33
N SER A 82 -2.90 2.10 18.17
CA SER A 82 -3.47 1.15 19.12
C SER A 82 -4.21 0.06 18.38
N TYR A 83 -4.41 -1.09 19.03
CA TYR A 83 -5.18 -2.19 18.44
C TYR A 83 -6.62 -1.73 18.11
N SER A 84 -7.03 -2.06 16.89
CA SER A 84 -8.41 -1.85 16.43
C SER A 84 -8.74 -2.86 15.33
N ASP A 85 -9.83 -3.59 15.48
CA ASP A 85 -10.34 -4.54 14.48
C ASP A 85 -10.69 -3.85 13.14
N LEU A 86 -10.88 -2.54 13.16
CA LEU A 86 -11.14 -1.74 11.96
C LEU A 86 -9.87 -1.43 11.17
N SER A 87 -8.68 -1.54 11.79
CA SER A 87 -7.41 -1.28 11.14
C SER A 87 -7.13 -2.31 10.04
N ASN A 88 -6.73 -1.84 8.86
CA ASN A 88 -6.36 -2.71 7.75
C ASN A 88 -5.14 -3.59 8.05
N LEU A 89 -4.20 -3.11 8.87
CA LEU A 89 -3.05 -3.92 9.28
C LEU A 89 -3.47 -5.06 10.21
N VAL A 90 -4.39 -4.80 11.14
CA VAL A 90 -4.96 -5.86 12.01
C VAL A 90 -5.73 -6.88 11.19
N LYS A 91 -6.55 -6.43 10.24
CA LYS A 91 -7.29 -7.32 9.32
C LYS A 91 -6.35 -8.18 8.49
N LEU A 92 -5.27 -7.60 7.96
CA LEU A 92 -4.25 -8.33 7.23
C LEU A 92 -3.57 -9.39 8.10
N ALA A 93 -3.14 -9.02 9.30
CA ALA A 93 -2.50 -9.93 10.24
C ALA A 93 -3.43 -11.08 10.66
N ASN A 94 -4.69 -10.78 10.94
CA ASN A 94 -5.70 -11.79 11.26
C ASN A 94 -5.94 -12.75 10.08
N ALA A 95 -6.05 -12.21 8.87
CA ALA A 95 -6.22 -13.01 7.66
C ALA A 95 -5.04 -13.94 7.43
N ALA A 96 -3.82 -13.44 7.55
CA ALA A 96 -2.59 -14.20 7.33
C ALA A 96 -2.35 -15.28 8.39
N ASN A 97 -2.81 -15.06 9.62
CA ASN A 97 -2.69 -16.04 10.71
C ASN A 97 -3.92 -16.97 10.80
N GLY A 98 -4.96 -16.74 10.02
CA GLY A 98 -6.19 -17.54 10.04
C GLY A 98 -6.98 -17.45 11.35
N ARG A 99 -6.70 -16.42 12.19
CA ARG A 99 -7.36 -16.20 13.48
C ARG A 99 -7.29 -14.74 13.89
N THR A 100 -8.19 -14.34 14.77
CA THR A 100 -8.13 -13.02 15.42
C THR A 100 -6.99 -12.99 16.44
N MET A 101 -6.13 -11.99 16.33
CA MET A 101 -5.06 -11.71 17.29
C MET A 101 -5.61 -10.86 18.43
N THR A 102 -5.04 -11.04 19.62
CA THR A 102 -5.30 -10.14 20.75
C THR A 102 -4.49 -8.84 20.63
N ALA A 103 -4.90 -7.81 21.39
CA ALA A 103 -4.15 -6.55 21.43
C ALA A 103 -2.68 -6.74 21.87
N ASN A 104 -2.44 -7.64 22.84
CA ASN A 104 -1.09 -7.94 23.32
C ASN A 104 -0.23 -8.62 22.28
N GLU A 105 -0.79 -9.59 21.54
CA GLU A 105 -0.09 -10.24 20.43
C GLU A 105 0.26 -9.24 19.33
N PHE A 106 -0.67 -8.35 19.01
CA PHE A 106 -0.47 -7.34 17.98
C PHE A 106 0.57 -6.28 18.39
N SER A 107 0.67 -5.93 19.65
CA SER A 107 1.66 -4.95 20.13
C SER A 107 3.11 -5.41 20.00
N ALA A 108 3.33 -6.74 20.01
CA ALA A 108 4.64 -7.38 19.83
C ALA A 108 4.81 -7.98 18.43
N PHE A 109 3.92 -7.65 17.50
CA PHE A 109 3.83 -8.30 16.21
C PHE A 109 4.87 -7.74 15.24
N ASP A 110 5.64 -8.68 14.64
CA ASP A 110 6.57 -8.39 13.57
C ASP A 110 5.88 -8.63 12.21
N THR A 111 5.76 -7.57 11.42
CA THR A 111 5.12 -7.62 10.09
C THR A 111 5.86 -8.53 9.11
N ASP A 112 7.16 -8.74 9.28
CA ASP A 112 7.94 -9.61 8.40
C ASP A 112 7.49 -11.07 8.49
N THR A 113 6.87 -11.47 9.62
CA THR A 113 6.28 -12.80 9.80
C THR A 113 5.11 -13.09 8.86
N LEU A 114 4.55 -12.07 8.24
CA LEU A 114 3.47 -12.20 7.26
C LEU A 114 3.97 -12.57 5.86
N ILE A 115 5.25 -12.34 5.56
CA ILE A 115 5.81 -12.62 4.24
C ILE A 115 5.75 -14.14 4.00
N GLY A 116 5.25 -14.53 2.82
CA GLY A 116 5.02 -15.93 2.46
C GLY A 116 3.66 -16.50 2.91
N LYS A 117 2.89 -15.77 3.72
CA LYS A 117 1.56 -16.21 4.14
C LYS A 117 0.55 -16.07 3.00
N ASN A 118 -0.31 -17.09 2.87
CA ASN A 118 -1.40 -17.09 1.92
C ASN A 118 -2.65 -16.44 2.54
N ILE A 119 -3.31 -15.62 1.76
CA ILE A 119 -4.53 -14.88 2.12
C ILE A 119 -5.47 -14.83 0.93
N VAL A 120 -6.67 -14.33 1.15
CA VAL A 120 -7.59 -13.94 0.10
C VAL A 120 -7.70 -12.41 0.10
N VAL A 121 -7.56 -11.80 -1.07
CA VAL A 121 -7.72 -10.35 -1.22
C VAL A 121 -8.93 -10.04 -2.07
N SER A 122 -9.68 -9.03 -1.64
CA SER A 122 -10.71 -8.39 -2.45
C SER A 122 -10.11 -7.19 -3.16
N VAL A 123 -10.33 -7.09 -4.46
CA VAL A 123 -9.81 -6.02 -5.32
C VAL A 123 -10.98 -5.25 -5.91
N GLY A 124 -10.93 -3.95 -5.77
CA GLY A 124 -11.80 -3.00 -6.45
C GLY A 124 -10.98 -2.05 -7.31
N HIS A 125 -11.62 -1.03 -7.87
CA HIS A 125 -10.95 0.01 -8.62
C HIS A 125 -11.16 1.38 -7.99
N THR A 126 -10.15 2.23 -8.11
CA THR A 126 -10.27 3.66 -7.81
C THR A 126 -11.08 4.35 -8.92
N THR A 127 -11.54 5.58 -8.69
CA THR A 127 -12.17 6.42 -9.72
C THR A 127 -11.29 6.60 -10.96
N GLY A 128 -9.97 6.53 -10.82
CA GLY A 128 -9.00 6.55 -11.93
C GLY A 128 -8.74 5.19 -12.59
N GLY A 129 -9.53 4.15 -12.26
CA GLY A 129 -9.42 2.82 -12.89
C GLY A 129 -8.22 1.96 -12.40
N LYS A 130 -7.49 2.39 -11.39
CA LYS A 130 -6.37 1.62 -10.82
C LYS A 130 -6.89 0.56 -9.85
N ALA A 131 -6.32 -0.65 -9.92
CA ALA A 131 -6.63 -1.71 -8.96
C ALA A 131 -6.24 -1.29 -7.54
N LYS A 132 -7.13 -1.60 -6.59
CA LYS A 132 -6.96 -1.30 -5.17
C LYS A 132 -7.42 -2.50 -4.35
N ILE A 133 -6.59 -2.93 -3.39
CA ILE A 133 -7.02 -3.93 -2.39
C ILE A 133 -8.02 -3.26 -1.46
N THR A 134 -9.19 -3.87 -1.31
CA THR A 134 -10.31 -3.35 -0.51
C THR A 134 -10.58 -4.20 0.73
N GLY A 135 -10.02 -5.42 0.81
CA GLY A 135 -10.20 -6.28 1.96
C GLY A 135 -9.25 -7.46 1.98
N TYR A 136 -9.14 -8.07 3.14
CA TYR A 136 -8.32 -9.24 3.42
C TYR A 136 -9.17 -10.29 4.14
N SER A 137 -9.00 -11.56 3.78
CA SER A 137 -9.64 -12.71 4.43
C SER A 137 -8.63 -13.85 4.53
N ALA A 138 -8.84 -14.75 5.48
CA ALA A 138 -8.01 -15.94 5.62
C ALA A 138 -8.13 -16.84 4.38
N ALA A 139 -7.03 -17.50 4.01
CA ALA A 139 -7.06 -18.53 2.99
C ALA A 139 -8.00 -19.68 3.45
N MET A 140 -8.85 -20.14 2.53
CA MET A 140 -9.77 -21.23 2.81
C MET A 140 -9.14 -22.56 2.44
N GLU A 141 -9.59 -23.63 3.10
CA GLU A 141 -9.21 -24.99 2.76
C GLU A 141 -9.53 -25.30 1.29
N GLY A 142 -8.61 -25.94 0.59
CA GLY A 142 -8.76 -26.28 -0.83
C GLY A 142 -8.36 -25.14 -1.81
N MET A 143 -8.01 -23.96 -1.32
CA MET A 143 -7.45 -22.93 -2.17
C MET A 143 -6.00 -23.25 -2.58
N PRO A 144 -5.56 -22.82 -3.78
CA PRO A 144 -4.19 -23.01 -4.19
C PRO A 144 -3.22 -22.27 -3.24
N VAL A 145 -2.21 -22.97 -2.77
CA VAL A 145 -1.12 -22.37 -2.01
C VAL A 145 -0.14 -21.74 -2.99
N LEU A 146 0.00 -20.43 -2.88
CA LEU A 146 0.92 -19.66 -3.70
C LEU A 146 2.25 -19.47 -2.95
N VAL A 147 3.35 -19.51 -3.71
CA VAL A 147 4.68 -19.16 -3.23
C VAL A 147 5.08 -17.84 -3.89
N PRO A 148 5.72 -16.90 -3.18
CA PRO A 148 6.20 -15.67 -3.77
C PRO A 148 7.15 -15.95 -4.94
N GLU A 149 6.91 -15.30 -6.08
CA GLU A 149 7.78 -15.35 -7.26
C GLU A 149 8.70 -14.12 -7.34
N LEU A 150 8.26 -13.01 -6.75
CA LEU A 150 9.02 -11.77 -6.72
C LEU A 150 9.89 -11.71 -5.47
N THR A 151 11.12 -11.22 -5.64
CA THR A 151 12.03 -11.01 -4.52
C THR A 151 11.49 -9.93 -3.57
N PRO A 152 11.75 -10.01 -2.26
CA PRO A 152 11.32 -9.00 -1.30
C PRO A 152 12.17 -7.72 -1.35
N GLU A 153 13.10 -7.60 -2.32
CA GLU A 153 13.94 -6.42 -2.48
C GLU A 153 13.12 -5.14 -2.50
N VAL A 154 13.69 -4.10 -1.89
CA VAL A 154 13.05 -2.78 -1.82
C VAL A 154 13.23 -2.07 -3.15
N PRO A 155 12.16 -1.83 -3.92
CA PRO A 155 12.26 -1.09 -5.17
C PRO A 155 12.76 0.35 -4.94
N GLU A 156 13.45 0.91 -5.91
CA GLU A 156 14.01 2.27 -5.83
C GLU A 156 12.94 3.32 -5.48
N TRP A 157 11.75 3.21 -6.05
CA TRP A 157 10.66 4.13 -5.75
C TRP A 157 10.17 4.02 -4.29
N VAL A 158 10.22 2.81 -3.69
CA VAL A 158 9.90 2.62 -2.26
C VAL A 158 10.97 3.25 -1.38
N GLN A 159 12.25 3.08 -1.74
CA GLN A 159 13.36 3.75 -1.04
C GLN A 159 13.19 5.26 -1.07
N LYS A 160 12.79 5.82 -2.22
CA LYS A 160 12.50 7.25 -2.34
C LYS A 160 11.37 7.67 -1.39
N VAL A 161 10.25 6.96 -1.39
CA VAL A 161 9.13 7.23 -0.48
C VAL A 161 9.56 7.16 0.98
N ALA A 162 10.34 6.14 1.36
CA ALA A 162 10.85 6.01 2.72
C ALA A 162 11.81 7.15 3.10
N SER A 163 12.61 7.64 2.16
CA SER A 163 13.51 8.78 2.39
C SER A 163 12.79 10.12 2.59
N GLU A 164 11.57 10.23 2.07
CA GLU A 164 10.72 11.40 2.21
C GLU A 164 9.87 11.34 3.52
N ALA A 165 10.01 10.27 4.30
CA ALA A 165 9.32 10.13 5.59
C ALA A 165 9.69 11.28 6.54
N VAL A 166 8.68 11.80 7.22
CA VAL A 166 8.87 12.89 8.18
C VAL A 166 9.24 12.34 9.56
N ASN A 167 10.02 13.11 10.31
CA ASN A 167 10.29 12.78 11.70
C ASN A 167 9.00 12.94 12.53
N ALA A 168 8.60 11.90 13.27
CA ALA A 168 7.39 11.90 14.10
C ALA A 168 7.30 13.08 15.06
N ASN A 169 8.46 13.64 15.47
CA ASN A 169 8.59 14.76 16.41
C ASN A 169 8.78 16.11 15.71
N ALA A 170 8.80 16.16 14.39
CA ALA A 170 8.90 17.43 13.69
C ALA A 170 7.60 18.23 13.93
N PRO A 171 7.68 19.48 14.41
CA PRO A 171 6.51 20.31 14.56
C PRO A 171 5.87 20.50 13.17
N VAL A 172 4.55 20.32 13.10
CA VAL A 172 3.79 20.66 11.90
C VAL A 172 4.01 22.15 11.66
N GLN A 173 4.78 22.51 10.63
CA GLN A 173 4.82 23.89 10.17
C GLN A 173 3.43 24.23 9.63
N GLN A 174 2.58 24.79 10.49
CA GLN A 174 1.43 25.53 10.01
C GLN A 174 2.01 26.67 9.17
N ASN A 175 1.74 26.66 7.87
CA ASN A 175 2.02 27.80 7.05
C ASN A 175 1.34 29.01 7.72
N ALA A 176 2.17 29.90 8.26
CA ALA A 176 1.70 31.17 8.78
C ALA A 176 0.91 31.84 7.65
N PRO A 177 -0.27 32.42 7.95
CA PRO A 177 -0.99 33.18 6.95
C PRO A 177 -0.04 34.22 6.38
N ALA A 178 -0.03 34.34 5.05
CA ALA A 178 0.77 35.35 4.39
C ALA A 178 0.46 36.71 5.02
N PRO A 179 1.47 37.55 5.33
CA PRO A 179 1.21 38.87 5.87
C PRO A 179 0.29 39.61 4.91
N GLU A 180 -0.84 40.07 5.41
CA GLU A 180 -1.70 40.99 4.66
C GLU A 180 -0.81 42.15 4.22
N SER A 181 -0.62 42.29 2.90
CA SER A 181 0.04 43.43 2.34
C SER A 181 -0.90 44.64 2.55
N ASP A 182 -0.54 45.52 3.48
CA ASP A 182 -1.08 46.84 3.56
C ASP A 182 -0.91 47.52 2.19
N LEU A 183 -1.98 47.59 1.44
CA LEU A 183 -2.07 48.44 0.29
C LEU A 183 -2.41 49.88 0.81
N PRO A 184 -1.50 50.84 0.66
CA PRO A 184 -1.89 52.21 0.85
C PRO A 184 -2.72 52.66 -0.36
N PHE A 185 -3.91 53.13 -0.10
CA PHE A 185 -4.86 53.91 -0.89
C PHE A 185 -4.68 54.00 -2.42
#